data_789504d2a2cb3d18944943a7ccbe3f98
#
_entry.id   789504d2a2cb3d18944943a7ccbe3f98
#
_cell.length_a   1.000
_cell.length_b   1.000
_cell.length_c   1.000
_cell.angle_alpha   90.00
_cell.angle_beta   90.00
_cell.angle_gamma   90.00
#
_symmetry.space_group_name_H-M   'P 1'
#
loop_
_entity.id
_entity.type
_entity.pdbx_description
1 polymer ?
#
loop_
_entity_poly.entity_id
_entity_poly.type
_entity_poly.pdbx_seq_one_letter_code
_entity_poly.pdbx_strand_id
1 'polypeptide(L)'
;MVFTPICPDTLSFRPMIFPDSVTLRVAVPMDSRSTAWAAFDGKHRTELCRGDSIKMRVSRFPVPLICKMSEGTDFLASVKEGLFWNMRVAQKKPEELED
;
A
#
# COMPACT_ATOMS: atom_id res chain seq x y z
N MET A 1 -2.51 7.79 -0.24
CA MET A 1 -2.26 7.01 1.00
C MET A 1 -3.09 5.74 0.95
N VAL A 2 -2.50 4.59 1.30
CA VAL A 2 -3.23 3.31 1.32
C VAL A 2 -3.42 2.89 2.78
N PHE A 3 -4.63 2.48 3.11
CA PHE A 3 -4.98 1.91 4.41
C PHE A 3 -5.40 0.47 4.21
N THR A 4 -4.63 -0.47 4.76
CA THR A 4 -4.85 -1.90 4.58
C THR A 4 -5.03 -2.57 5.94
N PRO A 5 -6.25 -3.04 6.27
CA PRO A 5 -6.46 -3.88 7.44
C PRO A 5 -5.74 -5.22 7.29
N ILE A 6 -5.12 -5.69 8.38
CA ILE A 6 -4.44 -6.98 8.45
C ILE A 6 -5.26 -7.89 9.37
N CYS A 7 -5.67 -9.04 8.87
CA CYS A 7 -6.53 -10.00 9.60
C CYS A 7 -7.79 -9.37 10.19
N PRO A 8 -8.63 -8.69 9.38
CA PRO A 8 -9.87 -8.09 9.88
C PRO A 8 -10.88 -9.18 10.27
N ASP A 9 -11.69 -8.89 11.28
CA ASP A 9 -12.74 -9.82 11.75
C ASP A 9 -13.90 -9.96 10.75
N THR A 10 -14.10 -8.98 9.87
CA THR A 10 -15.19 -8.96 8.91
C THR A 10 -14.72 -8.53 7.52
N LEU A 11 -15.45 -8.99 6.48
CA LEU A 11 -15.19 -8.61 5.09
C LEU A 11 -15.52 -7.14 4.77
N SER A 12 -16.19 -6.43 5.68
CA SER A 12 -16.44 -4.99 5.54
C SER A 12 -15.15 -4.15 5.65
N PHE A 13 -14.13 -4.66 6.33
CA PHE A 13 -12.82 -4.05 6.41
C PHE A 13 -11.96 -4.44 5.21
N ARG A 14 -11.97 -3.62 4.19
CA ARG A 14 -11.17 -3.78 2.97
C ARG A 14 -10.10 -2.70 2.84
N PRO A 15 -9.04 -2.93 2.06
CA PRO A 15 -8.10 -1.87 1.73
C PRO A 15 -8.78 -0.66 1.10
N MET A 16 -8.39 0.53 1.52
CA MET A 16 -8.91 1.79 1.02
C MET A 16 -7.77 2.70 0.57
N ILE A 17 -8.04 3.48 -0.48
CA ILE A 17 -7.12 4.50 -0.99
C ILE A 17 -7.70 5.86 -0.62
N PHE A 18 -6.90 6.67 0.05
CA PHE A 18 -7.23 8.04 0.40
C PHE A 18 -6.41 9.02 -0.44
N PRO A 19 -6.98 10.18 -0.80
CA PRO A 19 -6.22 11.27 -1.40
C PRO A 19 -5.04 11.69 -0.51
N ASP A 20 -4.05 12.31 -1.10
CA ASP A 20 -2.87 12.83 -0.39
C ASP A 20 -3.18 14.05 0.50
N SER A 21 -4.25 14.77 0.19
CA SER A 21 -4.74 15.91 0.95
C SER A 21 -5.41 15.56 2.29
N VAL A 22 -5.72 14.28 2.51
CA VAL A 22 -6.45 13.82 3.71
C VAL A 22 -5.50 13.63 4.89
N THR A 23 -5.96 14.05 6.07
CA THR A 23 -5.35 13.65 7.35
C THR A 23 -6.18 12.51 7.94
N LEU A 24 -5.58 11.35 8.06
CA LEU A 24 -6.20 10.18 8.70
C LEU A 24 -5.88 10.19 10.19
N ARG A 25 -6.89 10.03 11.03
CA ARG A 25 -6.74 9.85 12.48
C ARG A 25 -7.22 8.47 12.87
N VAL A 26 -6.37 7.70 13.53
CA VAL A 26 -6.72 6.42 14.14
C VAL A 26 -6.62 6.58 15.66
N ALA A 27 -7.68 6.23 16.36
CA ALA A 27 -7.77 6.40 17.81
C ALA A 27 -8.16 5.08 18.48
N VAL A 28 -7.67 4.87 19.69
CA VAL A 28 -8.13 3.79 20.58
C VAL A 28 -9.33 4.30 21.35
N PRO A 29 -10.53 3.71 21.18
CA PRO A 29 -11.72 4.15 21.91
C PRO A 29 -11.54 4.04 23.43
N MET A 30 -12.25 4.88 24.19
CA MET A 30 -12.19 4.86 25.66
C MET A 30 -12.75 3.57 26.25
N ASP A 31 -13.72 2.97 25.57
CA ASP A 31 -14.38 1.71 25.92
C ASP A 31 -13.70 0.46 25.32
N SER A 32 -12.56 0.63 24.67
CA SER A 32 -11.80 -0.50 24.13
C SER A 32 -11.44 -1.50 25.23
N ARG A 33 -11.50 -2.78 24.92
CA ARG A 33 -11.13 -3.87 25.86
C ARG A 33 -9.63 -3.91 26.13
N SER A 34 -8.80 -3.46 25.17
CA SER A 34 -7.34 -3.50 25.27
C SER A 34 -6.72 -2.22 24.74
N THR A 35 -5.44 -2.02 25.06
CA THR A 35 -4.57 -1.04 24.41
C THR A 35 -4.18 -1.50 23.01
N ALA A 36 -3.63 -0.61 22.22
CA ALA A 36 -3.09 -0.90 20.89
C ALA A 36 -1.60 -0.62 20.84
N TRP A 37 -0.94 -1.15 19.83
CA TRP A 37 0.48 -0.91 19.60
C TRP A 37 0.69 -0.33 18.21
N ALA A 38 1.46 0.73 18.13
CA ALA A 38 1.90 1.31 16.88
C ALA A 38 3.38 1.04 16.64
N ALA A 39 3.75 0.78 15.39
CA ALA A 39 5.14 0.71 14.97
C ALA A 39 5.32 1.56 13.71
N PHE A 40 6.48 2.18 13.58
CA PHE A 40 6.85 3.01 12.44
C PHE A 40 7.99 2.31 11.70
N ASP A 41 7.76 1.97 10.44
CA ASP A 41 8.72 1.21 9.61
C ASP A 41 9.24 -0.08 10.29
N GLY A 42 8.37 -0.76 11.02
CA GLY A 42 8.72 -1.96 11.77
C GLY A 42 9.57 -1.71 13.04
N LYS A 43 9.80 -0.45 13.40
CA LYS A 43 10.59 0.00 14.55
C LYS A 43 9.78 0.90 15.46
N HIS A 44 10.40 1.34 16.55
CA HIS A 44 9.81 2.33 17.48
C HIS A 44 8.40 1.96 17.95
N ARG A 45 8.26 0.71 18.40
CA ARG A 45 6.98 0.21 18.90
C ARG A 45 6.55 1.01 20.12
N THR A 46 5.37 1.64 20.02
CA THR A 46 4.80 2.52 21.04
C THR A 46 3.42 2.01 21.42
N GLU A 47 3.16 1.91 22.72
CA GLU A 47 1.83 1.57 23.21
C GLU A 47 0.91 2.79 23.13
N LEU A 48 -0.31 2.54 22.67
CA LEU A 48 -1.41 3.49 22.62
C LEU A 48 -2.45 3.09 23.66
N CYS A 49 -2.59 3.91 24.69
CA CYS A 49 -3.62 3.72 25.70
C CYS A 49 -4.99 4.13 25.17
N ARG A 50 -6.04 3.82 25.93
CA ARG A 50 -7.41 4.25 25.61
C ARG A 50 -7.47 5.77 25.54
N GLY A 51 -8.08 6.30 24.49
CA GLY A 51 -8.15 7.71 24.20
C GLY A 51 -7.01 8.27 23.35
N ASP A 52 -5.89 7.55 23.26
CA ASP A 52 -4.77 7.95 22.40
C ASP A 52 -5.12 7.86 20.93
N SER A 53 -4.44 8.65 20.12
CA SER A 53 -4.63 8.64 18.68
C SER A 53 -3.37 8.97 17.91
N ILE A 54 -3.27 8.42 16.71
CA ILE A 54 -2.23 8.74 15.74
C ILE A 54 -2.87 9.50 14.58
N LYS A 55 -2.22 10.58 14.16
CA LYS A 55 -2.57 11.30 12.94
C LYS A 55 -1.53 11.02 11.87
N MET A 56 -2.00 10.68 10.68
CA MET A 56 -1.17 10.39 9.52
C MET A 56 -1.56 11.31 8.36
N ARG A 57 -0.57 11.84 7.67
CA ARG A 57 -0.75 12.64 6.46
C ARG A 57 0.42 12.42 5.51
N VAL A 58 0.19 12.65 4.23
CA VAL A 58 1.27 12.64 3.24
C VAL A 58 2.18 13.85 3.47
N SER A 59 3.48 13.63 3.42
CA SER A 59 4.49 14.70 3.55
C SER A 59 4.40 15.66 2.38
N ARG A 60 4.67 16.94 2.64
CA ARG A 60 4.86 17.94 1.58
C ARG A 60 6.19 17.80 0.85
N PHE A 61 7.14 17.12 1.49
CA PHE A 61 8.46 16.93 0.94
C PHE A 61 8.53 15.58 0.23
N PRO A 62 8.70 15.55 -1.09
CA PRO A 62 8.89 14.31 -1.82
C PRO A 62 10.23 13.67 -1.49
N VAL A 63 10.31 12.37 -1.59
CA VAL A 63 11.59 11.66 -1.58
C VAL A 63 12.17 11.73 -2.99
N PRO A 64 13.33 12.40 -3.19
CA PRO A 64 13.94 12.46 -4.51
C PRO A 64 14.47 11.08 -4.90
N LEU A 65 14.18 10.67 -6.12
CA LEU A 65 14.67 9.43 -6.72
C LEU A 65 15.53 9.76 -7.93
N ILE A 66 16.56 8.93 -8.15
CA ILE A 66 17.37 9.02 -9.36
C ILE A 66 16.69 8.19 -10.44
N CYS A 67 16.33 8.84 -11.55
CA CYS A 67 15.73 8.20 -12.71
C CYS A 67 16.77 8.06 -13.83
N LYS A 68 16.74 6.93 -14.53
CA LYS A 68 17.60 6.67 -15.68
C LYS A 68 17.13 7.41 -16.93
N MET A 69 15.83 7.54 -17.11
CA MET A 69 15.20 8.19 -18.27
C MET A 69 14.25 9.29 -17.83
N SER A 70 13.03 8.94 -17.42
CA SER A 70 12.03 9.87 -16.89
C SER A 70 11.21 9.15 -15.83
N GLU A 71 10.63 9.91 -14.90
CA GLU A 71 9.89 9.38 -13.75
C GLU A 71 8.82 8.34 -14.15
N GLY A 72 7.98 8.68 -15.12
CA GLY A 72 6.92 7.78 -15.57
C GLY A 72 7.43 6.57 -16.35
N THR A 73 8.44 6.75 -17.18
CA THR A 73 9.01 5.69 -18.03
C THR A 73 9.73 4.65 -17.20
N ASP A 74 10.57 5.07 -16.26
CA ASP A 74 11.32 4.16 -15.39
C ASP A 74 10.40 3.33 -14.49
N PHE A 75 9.33 3.94 -13.97
CA PHE A 75 8.33 3.22 -13.18
C PHE A 75 7.64 2.14 -14.00
N LEU A 76 7.14 2.47 -15.19
CA LEU A 76 6.45 1.51 -16.06
C LEU A 76 7.39 0.40 -16.54
N ALA A 77 8.65 0.73 -16.85
CA ALA A 77 9.67 -0.24 -17.19
C ALA A 77 9.91 -1.23 -16.05
N SER A 78 10.08 -0.73 -14.82
CA SER A 78 10.29 -1.58 -13.65
C SER A 78 9.08 -2.48 -13.32
N VAL A 79 7.87 -2.01 -13.52
CA VAL A 79 6.65 -2.82 -13.39
C VAL A 79 6.63 -3.94 -14.42
N LYS A 80 6.95 -3.63 -15.68
CA LYS A 80 7.00 -4.63 -16.75
C LYS A 80 8.07 -5.66 -16.52
N GLU A 81 9.29 -5.23 -16.16
CA GLU A 81 10.44 -6.11 -15.97
C GLU A 81 10.37 -6.91 -14.67
N GLY A 82 9.98 -6.26 -13.57
CA GLY A 82 9.95 -6.88 -12.25
C GLY A 82 8.73 -7.76 -11.99
N LEU A 83 7.57 -7.41 -12.57
CA LEU A 83 6.32 -8.14 -12.38
C LEU A 83 5.87 -8.91 -13.62
N PHE A 84 6.64 -8.85 -14.73
CA PHE A 84 6.25 -9.43 -16.02
C PHE A 84 4.87 -8.96 -16.49
N TRP A 85 4.48 -7.75 -16.09
CA TRP A 85 3.15 -7.22 -16.33
C TRP A 85 2.88 -7.05 -17.83
N ASN A 86 1.75 -7.55 -18.29
CA ASN A 86 1.34 -7.57 -19.70
C ASN A 86 2.31 -8.31 -20.65
N MET A 87 3.17 -9.17 -20.11
CA MET A 87 3.96 -10.08 -20.94
C MET A 87 3.11 -11.30 -21.25
N ARG A 88 2.88 -11.54 -22.56
CA ARG A 88 2.10 -12.68 -23.04
C ARG A 88 2.99 -13.58 -23.87
N VAL A 89 2.87 -14.87 -23.64
CA VAL A 89 3.38 -15.87 -24.58
C VAL A 89 2.46 -15.85 -25.81
N ALA A 90 3.01 -15.75 -27.00
CA ALA A 90 2.24 -15.81 -28.23
C ALA A 90 1.53 -17.17 -28.29
N GLN A 91 0.20 -17.13 -28.49
CA GLN A 91 -0.55 -18.35 -28.73
C GLN A 91 -0.24 -18.87 -30.14
N LYS A 92 -0.05 -20.18 -30.27
CA LYS A 92 0.04 -20.82 -31.59
C LYS A 92 -1.27 -20.63 -32.32
N LYS A 93 -1.17 -20.43 -33.64
CA LYS A 93 -2.36 -20.40 -34.47
C LYS A 93 -2.98 -21.79 -34.48
N PRO A 94 -4.34 -21.92 -34.63
CA PRO A 94 -5.00 -23.22 -34.70
C PRO A 94 -4.45 -24.14 -35.79
N GLU A 95 -4.01 -23.58 -36.91
CA GLU A 95 -3.38 -24.29 -38.03
C GLU A 95 -2.04 -24.95 -37.72
N GLU A 96 -1.36 -24.54 -36.61
CA GLU A 96 -0.06 -25.10 -36.19
C GLU A 96 -0.24 -26.26 -35.18
N LEU A 97 -1.47 -26.67 -34.88
CA LEU A 97 -1.78 -27.71 -33.88
C LEU A 97 -2.21 -29.05 -34.57
N GLU A 98 -2.20 -29.14 -35.92
CA GLU A 98 -2.65 -30.33 -36.67
C GLU A 98 -1.51 -31.24 -37.14
N ASP A 99 -0.27 -31.09 -36.65
CA ASP A 99 0.86 -31.99 -36.92
C ASP A 99 1.22 -32.88 -35.73
#